data_38eaeb01b517624a96de991b81f7e0b0
#
_entry.id   38eaeb01b517624a96de991b81f7e0b0
#
_cell.length_a   1.000
_cell.length_b   1.000
_cell.length_c   1.000
_cell.angle_alpha   90.00
_cell.angle_beta   90.00
_cell.angle_gamma   90.00
#
_symmetry.space_group_name_H-M   'P 1'
#
loop_
_entity.id
_entity.type
_entity.pdbx_description
1 polymer ?
#
loop_
_entity_poly.entity_id
_entity_poly.type
_entity_poly.pdbx_seq_one_letter_code
_entity_poly.pdbx_strand_id
1 'polypeptide(L)'
;MKAETPYIHLHQRKRTWTPVQVSAGQLLDGGEEVIQRALALRCLEIPVGDFITDAMKGDLPDVKGCKELLASNVVDEEKHDIALNFAATAHGVSPRFEKEAAHICKTWLELDRHPVLKAVVLERSVFF
;
A
#
# COMPACT_ATOMS: atom_id res chain seq x y z
N MET A 1 14.42 -32.24 9.15
CA MET A 1 13.44 -31.18 8.82
C MET A 1 14.22 -29.90 8.50
N LYS A 2 14.06 -29.35 7.31
CA LYS A 2 14.58 -27.98 7.07
C LYS A 2 13.71 -27.03 7.86
N ALA A 3 14.32 -26.26 8.77
CA ALA A 3 13.60 -25.26 9.54
C ALA A 3 12.84 -24.32 8.59
N GLU A 4 11.56 -24.11 8.86
CA GLU A 4 10.78 -23.11 8.13
C GLU A 4 11.40 -21.73 8.40
N THR A 5 11.61 -20.97 7.32
CA THR A 5 12.12 -19.61 7.47
C THR A 5 11.03 -18.71 8.07
N PRO A 6 11.39 -17.61 8.76
CA PRO A 6 10.41 -16.65 9.25
C PRO A 6 9.46 -16.14 8.15
N TYR A 7 9.95 -16.01 6.92
CA TYR A 7 9.15 -15.53 5.78
C TYR A 7 8.06 -16.52 5.37
N ILE A 8 8.36 -17.83 5.35
CA ILE A 8 7.35 -18.87 5.09
C ILE A 8 6.27 -18.81 6.16
N HIS A 9 6.66 -18.73 7.43
CA HIS A 9 5.72 -18.69 8.55
C HIS A 9 4.82 -17.44 8.48
N LEU A 10 5.38 -16.27 8.20
CA LEU A 10 4.62 -15.03 8.04
C LEU A 10 3.65 -15.13 6.86
N HIS A 11 4.09 -15.66 5.73
CA HIS A 11 3.23 -15.83 4.54
C HIS A 11 2.06 -16.77 4.81
N GLN A 12 2.29 -17.89 5.48
CA GLN A 12 1.25 -18.86 5.83
C GLN A 12 0.20 -18.28 6.80
N ARG A 13 0.58 -17.35 7.64
CA ARG A 13 -0.33 -16.67 8.59
C ARG A 13 -1.06 -15.47 7.99
N LYS A 14 -0.67 -15.05 6.80
CA LYS A 14 -1.31 -13.94 6.12
C LYS A 14 -2.74 -14.29 5.75
N ARG A 15 -3.68 -13.41 6.09
CA ARG A 15 -5.09 -13.61 5.76
C ARG A 15 -5.37 -13.12 4.35
N THR A 16 -6.11 -13.91 3.60
CA THR A 16 -6.66 -13.46 2.30
C THR A 16 -7.85 -12.54 2.56
N TRP A 17 -7.90 -11.45 1.83
CA TRP A 17 -9.02 -10.52 1.86
C TRP A 17 -9.31 -9.97 0.46
N THR A 18 -10.49 -9.42 0.26
CA THR A 18 -10.93 -8.85 -1.01
C THR A 18 -11.57 -7.50 -0.74
N PRO A 19 -11.25 -6.45 -1.53
CA PRO A 19 -11.94 -5.18 -1.45
C PRO A 19 -13.44 -5.36 -1.65
N VAL A 20 -14.23 -4.72 -0.82
CA VAL A 20 -15.69 -4.79 -0.84
C VAL A 20 -16.24 -3.45 -1.28
N GLN A 21 -17.14 -3.46 -2.26
CA GLN A 21 -17.92 -2.26 -2.59
C GLN A 21 -18.78 -1.88 -1.40
N VAL A 22 -18.72 -0.60 -1.04
CA VAL A 22 -19.55 -0.03 0.02
C VAL A 22 -20.72 0.73 -0.59
N SER A 23 -21.87 0.66 0.08
CA SER A 23 -23.02 1.49 -0.28
C SER A 23 -22.81 2.91 0.20
N ALA A 24 -23.28 3.89 -0.56
CA ALA A 24 -23.33 5.26 -0.08
C ALA A 24 -24.18 5.32 1.19
N GLY A 25 -23.58 5.78 2.26
CA GLY A 25 -24.24 6.06 3.54
C GLY A 25 -24.23 7.56 3.83
N GLN A 26 -24.83 7.94 4.93
CA GLN A 26 -24.72 9.30 5.42
C GLN A 26 -23.34 9.50 6.03
N LEU A 27 -22.59 10.47 5.52
CA LEU A 27 -21.35 10.90 6.15
C LEU A 27 -21.68 11.71 7.42
N LEU A 28 -20.95 11.42 8.49
CA LEU A 28 -20.93 12.25 9.68
C LEU A 28 -20.17 13.55 9.40
N ASP A 29 -20.35 14.53 10.29
CA ASP A 29 -19.60 15.79 10.23
C ASP A 29 -18.10 15.51 10.17
N GLY A 30 -17.42 16.10 9.20
CA GLY A 30 -16.00 15.87 8.94
C GLY A 30 -15.68 14.58 8.16
N GLY A 31 -16.65 13.72 7.85
CA GLY A 31 -16.44 12.47 7.12
C GLY A 31 -15.87 12.66 5.72
N GLU A 32 -16.28 13.72 5.01
CA GLU A 32 -15.71 14.05 3.70
C GLU A 32 -14.21 14.35 3.80
N GLU A 33 -13.78 15.09 4.82
CA GLU A 33 -12.38 15.41 5.03
C GLU A 33 -11.54 14.15 5.32
N VAL A 34 -12.08 13.19 6.05
CA VAL A 34 -11.43 11.89 6.26
C VAL A 34 -11.24 11.15 4.95
N ILE A 35 -12.28 11.13 4.09
CA ILE A 35 -12.17 10.51 2.75
C ILE A 35 -11.12 11.24 1.91
N GLN A 36 -11.06 12.57 1.95
CA GLN A 36 -10.05 13.34 1.22
C GLN A 36 -8.62 12.98 1.65
N ARG A 37 -8.38 12.79 2.95
CA ARG A 37 -7.07 12.36 3.46
C ARG A 37 -6.74 10.93 3.00
N ALA A 38 -7.71 10.02 3.06
CA ALA A 38 -7.53 8.66 2.57
C ALA A 38 -7.19 8.63 1.07
N LEU A 39 -7.87 9.44 0.25
CA LEU A 39 -7.57 9.58 -1.17
C LEU A 39 -6.18 10.16 -1.45
N ALA A 40 -5.72 11.09 -0.64
CA ALA A 40 -4.35 11.60 -0.75
C ALA A 40 -3.31 10.49 -0.46
N LEU A 41 -3.56 9.65 0.54
CA LEU A 41 -2.70 8.49 0.85
C LEU A 41 -2.69 7.44 -0.25
N ARG A 42 -3.79 7.28 -0.97
CA ARG A 42 -3.91 6.35 -2.11
C ARG A 42 -2.76 6.49 -3.12
N CYS A 43 -2.29 7.71 -3.35
CA CYS A 43 -1.16 7.97 -4.26
C CYS A 43 0.17 7.37 -3.75
N LEU A 44 0.25 6.89 -2.53
CA LEU A 44 1.44 6.27 -1.94
C LEU A 44 1.36 4.74 -1.86
N GLU A 45 0.16 4.15 -2.00
CA GLU A 45 -0.03 2.69 -1.99
C GLU A 45 0.66 2.02 -3.19
N ILE A 46 0.45 2.54 -4.39
CA ILE A 46 1.08 2.01 -5.61
C ILE A 46 2.60 2.11 -5.57
N PRO A 47 3.22 3.27 -5.21
CA PRO A 47 4.67 3.37 -5.04
C PRO A 47 5.27 2.39 -4.04
N VAL A 48 4.58 2.04 -2.95
CA VAL A 48 5.06 1.00 -2.03
C VAL A 48 5.17 -0.34 -2.75
N GLY A 49 4.15 -0.72 -3.51
CA GLY A 49 4.18 -1.92 -4.35
C GLY A 49 5.32 -1.91 -5.36
N ASP A 50 5.57 -0.77 -6.02
CA ASP A 50 6.67 -0.59 -6.97
C ASP A 50 8.03 -0.75 -6.30
N PHE A 51 8.25 -0.16 -5.12
CA PHE A 51 9.48 -0.33 -4.36
C PHE A 51 9.75 -1.79 -3.99
N ILE A 52 8.72 -2.51 -3.56
CA ILE A 52 8.84 -3.94 -3.24
C ILE A 52 9.17 -4.73 -4.51
N THR A 53 8.52 -4.42 -5.62
CA THR A 53 8.74 -5.07 -6.93
C THR A 53 10.18 -4.84 -7.41
N ASP A 54 10.71 -3.63 -7.28
CA ASP A 54 12.08 -3.31 -7.64
C ASP A 54 13.09 -4.04 -6.75
N ALA A 55 12.83 -4.11 -5.46
CA ALA A 55 13.67 -4.88 -4.54
C ALA A 55 13.73 -6.38 -4.90
N MET A 56 12.62 -6.95 -5.36
CA MET A 56 12.60 -8.36 -5.78
C MET A 56 13.46 -8.66 -7.02
N LYS A 57 13.81 -7.64 -7.80
CA LYS A 57 14.66 -7.81 -9.01
C LYS A 57 16.15 -7.98 -8.70
N GLY A 58 16.63 -7.55 -7.54
CA GLY A 58 18.06 -7.50 -7.30
C GLY A 58 18.54 -7.80 -5.87
N ASP A 59 18.22 -6.96 -4.94
CA ASP A 59 18.96 -6.81 -3.68
C ASP A 59 18.33 -7.49 -2.46
N LEU A 60 17.64 -8.59 -2.65
CA LEU A 60 17.09 -9.36 -1.55
C LEU A 60 17.97 -10.56 -1.20
N PRO A 61 18.06 -10.91 0.08
CA PRO A 61 18.71 -12.14 0.49
C PRO A 61 18.02 -13.35 -0.14
N ASP A 62 18.82 -14.32 -0.61
CA ASP A 62 18.30 -15.59 -1.13
C ASP A 62 17.82 -16.48 0.02
N VAL A 63 16.70 -16.09 0.62
CA VAL A 63 16.06 -16.82 1.71
C VAL A 63 14.69 -17.29 1.26
N LYS A 64 14.45 -18.58 1.38
CA LYS A 64 13.21 -19.22 0.97
C LYS A 64 11.99 -18.55 1.61
N GLY A 65 11.01 -18.20 0.80
CA GLY A 65 9.76 -17.55 1.21
C GLY A 65 9.82 -16.02 1.25
N CYS A 66 11.00 -15.41 1.12
CA CYS A 66 11.14 -13.95 1.15
C CYS A 66 10.41 -13.30 -0.03
N LYS A 67 10.69 -13.76 -1.24
CA LYS A 67 10.09 -13.21 -2.47
C LYS A 67 8.58 -13.45 -2.53
N GLU A 68 8.13 -14.63 -2.11
CA GLU A 68 6.70 -14.98 -2.07
C GLU A 68 5.93 -14.10 -1.09
N LEU A 69 6.50 -13.85 0.08
CA LEU A 69 5.90 -12.93 1.06
C LEU A 69 5.79 -11.51 0.49
N LEU A 70 6.87 -10.99 -0.08
CA LEU A 70 6.88 -9.65 -0.67
C LEU A 70 5.92 -9.52 -1.86
N ALA A 71 5.87 -10.52 -2.74
CA ALA A 71 4.90 -10.54 -3.83
C ALA A 71 3.45 -10.48 -3.32
N SER A 72 3.15 -11.16 -2.21
CA SER A 72 1.82 -11.07 -1.59
C SER A 72 1.52 -9.68 -1.02
N ASN A 73 2.53 -8.93 -0.58
CA ASN A 73 2.34 -7.55 -0.13
C ASN A 73 2.01 -6.62 -1.31
N VAL A 74 2.69 -6.78 -2.46
CA VAL A 74 2.34 -6.01 -3.67
C VAL A 74 0.86 -6.17 -4.03
N VAL A 75 0.34 -7.39 -3.95
CA VAL A 75 -1.09 -7.65 -4.19
C VAL A 75 -1.98 -6.94 -3.16
N ASP A 76 -1.55 -6.81 -1.92
CA ASP A 76 -2.33 -6.08 -0.91
C ASP A 76 -2.34 -4.56 -1.19
N GLU A 77 -1.24 -3.98 -1.67
CA GLU A 77 -1.21 -2.55 -2.05
C GLU A 77 -2.21 -2.25 -3.18
N GLU A 78 -2.31 -3.12 -4.18
CA GLU A 78 -3.32 -3.00 -5.23
C GLU A 78 -4.75 -3.08 -4.68
N LYS A 79 -5.00 -3.94 -3.70
CA LYS A 79 -6.30 -4.07 -3.04
C LYS A 79 -6.63 -2.86 -2.17
N HIS A 80 -5.64 -2.26 -1.50
CA HIS A 80 -5.82 -1.01 -0.75
C HIS A 80 -6.29 0.11 -1.69
N ASP A 81 -5.63 0.28 -2.82
CA ASP A 81 -6.02 1.28 -3.83
C ASP A 81 -7.47 1.09 -4.31
N ILE A 82 -7.87 -0.15 -4.60
CA ILE A 82 -9.23 -0.49 -5.01
C ILE A 82 -10.24 -0.17 -3.89
N ALA A 83 -9.93 -0.54 -2.64
CA ALA A 83 -10.83 -0.29 -1.51
C ALA A 83 -11.05 1.21 -1.26
N LEU A 84 -10.01 2.01 -1.33
CA LEU A 84 -10.10 3.48 -1.22
C LEU A 84 -10.92 4.08 -2.36
N ASN A 85 -10.75 3.57 -3.58
CA ASN A 85 -11.53 4.00 -4.73
C ASN A 85 -13.03 3.67 -4.56
N PHE A 86 -13.37 2.51 -4.01
CA PHE A 86 -14.76 2.16 -3.73
C PHE A 86 -15.40 3.15 -2.73
N ALA A 87 -14.70 3.50 -1.66
CA ALA A 87 -15.19 4.46 -0.68
C ALA A 87 -15.42 5.85 -1.31
N ALA A 88 -14.49 6.34 -2.10
CA ALA A 88 -14.62 7.63 -2.78
C ALA A 88 -15.80 7.64 -3.77
N THR A 89 -15.91 6.59 -4.57
CA THR A 89 -16.97 6.47 -5.58
C THR A 89 -18.35 6.38 -4.92
N ALA A 90 -18.49 5.60 -3.84
CA ALA A 90 -19.76 5.45 -3.13
C ALA A 90 -20.28 6.78 -2.58
N HIS A 91 -19.40 7.68 -2.15
CA HIS A 91 -19.78 8.97 -1.57
C HIS A 91 -19.70 10.14 -2.59
N GLY A 92 -19.34 9.86 -3.85
CA GLY A 92 -19.20 10.90 -4.87
C GLY A 92 -18.10 11.92 -4.57
N VAL A 93 -17.08 11.52 -3.82
CA VAL A 93 -15.99 12.41 -3.42
C VAL A 93 -14.93 12.44 -4.51
N SER A 94 -14.65 13.64 -5.02
CA SER A 94 -13.55 13.87 -5.96
C SER A 94 -12.29 14.30 -5.21
N PRO A 95 -11.12 13.75 -5.56
CA PRO A 95 -9.87 14.12 -4.89
C PRO A 95 -9.54 15.61 -5.03
N ARG A 96 -9.25 16.27 -3.92
CA ARG A 96 -8.85 17.70 -3.90
C ARG A 96 -7.34 17.92 -3.83
N PHE A 97 -6.60 16.93 -3.31
CA PHE A 97 -5.16 17.05 -3.03
C PHE A 97 -4.28 16.24 -3.99
N GLU A 98 -4.77 15.96 -5.20
CA GLU A 98 -4.03 15.14 -6.17
C GLU A 98 -2.66 15.71 -6.54
N LYS A 99 -2.55 17.03 -6.66
CA LYS A 99 -1.29 17.67 -7.04
C LYS A 99 -0.24 17.54 -5.94
N GLU A 100 -0.64 17.79 -4.70
CA GLU A 100 0.22 17.63 -3.52
C GLU A 100 0.62 16.18 -3.33
N ALA A 101 -0.33 15.26 -3.44
CA ALA A 101 -0.07 13.83 -3.34
C ALA A 101 0.86 13.33 -4.45
N ALA A 102 0.66 13.78 -5.69
CA ALA A 102 1.55 13.46 -6.80
C ALA A 102 2.97 14.02 -6.61
N HIS A 103 3.10 15.22 -6.02
CA HIS A 103 4.39 15.79 -5.69
C HIS A 103 5.13 14.97 -4.63
N ILE A 104 4.43 14.55 -3.57
CA ILE A 104 4.99 13.70 -2.52
C ILE A 104 5.40 12.34 -3.12
N CYS A 105 4.54 11.71 -3.91
CA CYS A 105 4.83 10.46 -4.60
C CYS A 105 6.11 10.57 -5.45
N LYS A 106 6.22 11.62 -6.27
CA LYS A 106 7.40 11.88 -7.08
C LYS A 106 8.66 12.02 -6.24
N THR A 107 8.59 12.75 -5.13
CA THR A 107 9.73 12.92 -4.21
C THR A 107 10.22 11.56 -3.67
N TRP A 108 9.29 10.67 -3.30
CA TRP A 108 9.64 9.32 -2.85
C TRP A 108 10.24 8.46 -3.96
N LEU A 109 9.71 8.53 -5.18
CA LEU A 109 10.24 7.80 -6.34
C LEU A 109 11.68 8.22 -6.66
N GLU A 110 11.95 9.52 -6.62
CA GLU A 110 13.26 10.12 -6.96
C GLU A 110 14.30 10.01 -5.82
N LEU A 111 13.88 9.61 -4.62
CA LEU A 111 14.78 9.48 -3.49
C LEU A 111 15.80 8.34 -3.72
N ASP A 112 17.09 8.69 -3.73
CA ASP A 112 18.18 7.73 -3.89
C ASP A 112 18.43 6.95 -2.58
N ARG A 113 17.61 5.93 -2.37
CA ARG A 113 17.68 5.01 -1.22
C ARG A 113 17.21 3.62 -1.65
N HIS A 114 17.62 2.63 -0.88
CA HIS A 114 17.20 1.25 -1.13
C HIS A 114 15.67 1.11 -1.16
N PRO A 115 15.09 0.43 -2.16
CA PRO A 115 13.63 0.35 -2.33
C PRO A 115 12.89 -0.19 -1.10
N VAL A 116 13.41 -1.23 -0.44
CA VAL A 116 12.81 -1.78 0.80
C VAL A 116 12.78 -0.73 1.91
N LEU A 117 13.84 0.07 2.04
CA LEU A 117 13.86 1.13 3.05
C LEU A 117 12.79 2.18 2.76
N LYS A 118 12.61 2.57 1.51
CA LYS A 118 11.55 3.51 1.11
C LYS A 118 10.16 2.95 1.46
N ALA A 119 9.88 1.70 1.13
CA ALA A 119 8.63 1.03 1.49
C ALA A 119 8.41 0.99 3.01
N VAL A 120 9.40 0.57 3.78
CA VAL A 120 9.29 0.48 5.25
C VAL A 120 9.04 1.83 5.89
N VAL A 121 9.69 2.91 5.41
CA VAL A 121 9.50 4.25 5.97
C VAL A 121 8.10 4.77 5.63
N LEU A 122 7.60 4.57 4.42
CA LEU A 122 6.21 4.92 4.06
C LEU A 122 5.22 4.18 4.95
N GLU A 123 5.34 2.88 5.06
CA GLU A 123 4.46 2.04 5.87
C GLU A 123 4.43 2.45 7.35
N ARG A 124 5.56 2.87 7.90
CA ARG A 124 5.70 3.14 9.33
C ARG A 124 5.54 4.60 9.72
N SER A 125 5.67 5.53 8.79
CA SER A 125 5.68 6.96 9.10
C SER A 125 4.52 7.72 8.46
N VAL A 126 3.95 7.21 7.38
CA VAL A 126 2.87 7.88 6.65
C VAL A 126 1.53 7.21 6.93
N PHE A 127 1.49 5.86 7.00
CA PHE A 127 0.25 5.10 7.23
C PHE A 127 -0.02 4.80 8.72
N PHE A 128 0.86 5.16 9.61
CA PHE A 128 0.72 5.10 11.05
C PHE A 128 0.94 6.50 11.66
#